data_4632edf0ea741614dcf25fe881a5c685
#
_entry.id   4632edf0ea741614dcf25fe881a5c685
#
_cell.length_a   1.000
_cell.length_b   1.000
_cell.length_c   1.000
_cell.angle_alpha   90.00
_cell.angle_beta   90.00
_cell.angle_gamma   90.00
#
_symmetry.space_group_name_H-M   'P 1'
#
loop_
_entity.id
_entity.type
_entity.pdbx_description
1 polymer ?
#
loop_
_entity_poly.entity_id
_entity_poly.type
_entity_poly.pdbx_seq_one_letter_code
_entity_poly.pdbx_strand_id
1 'polypeptide(L)'
;DFVRGLRGETVLMDKGRVNTALWKDLDPSNKIISRTNPCTGWKAVKNPVEMENIRRAHRKDGVAVTKFIHWLKTNIGTISLDEAEAAERLEGFRKEQEGYIEPSFDTISAYGSNAAMCHYSAQPGDCARLEAKGLYLTDSGGQYYEGTTDITRTVALGELTQEERLHFTLTVIAMLRLG
;
A
#
# COMPACT_ATOMS: atom_id res chain seq x y z
N ASP A 1 -13.48 27.99 17.88
CA ASP A 1 -14.35 29.18 18.11
C ASP A 1 -15.29 29.48 16.94
N PHE A 2 -14.86 29.37 15.67
CA PHE A 2 -15.72 29.61 14.50
C PHE A 2 -16.99 28.75 14.50
N VAL A 3 -16.88 27.44 14.69
CA VAL A 3 -18.00 26.49 14.69
C VAL A 3 -19.01 26.81 15.80
N ARG A 4 -18.51 27.20 16.99
CA ARG A 4 -19.34 27.62 18.12
C ARG A 4 -20.12 28.92 17.88
N GLY A 5 -19.65 29.74 16.96
CA GLY A 5 -20.25 31.01 16.59
C GLY A 5 -21.38 30.92 15.56
N LEU A 6 -21.51 29.78 14.87
CA LEU A 6 -22.53 29.59 13.83
C LEU A 6 -23.94 29.53 14.43
N ARG A 7 -24.87 30.33 13.90
CA ARG A 7 -26.30 30.43 14.33
C ARG A 7 -27.20 30.55 13.11
N GLY A 8 -28.24 29.72 13.07
CA GLY A 8 -29.25 29.78 12.01
C GLY A 8 -28.75 29.39 10.62
N GLU A 9 -27.56 28.81 10.53
CA GLU A 9 -26.92 28.47 9.27
C GLU A 9 -27.31 27.06 8.79
N THR A 10 -27.11 26.82 7.48
CA THR A 10 -27.19 25.47 6.92
C THR A 10 -25.78 24.90 6.79
N VAL A 11 -25.48 23.89 7.61
CA VAL A 11 -24.14 23.26 7.68
C VAL A 11 -24.17 21.87 7.06
N LEU A 12 -23.37 21.64 6.02
CA LEU A 12 -23.10 20.30 5.49
C LEU A 12 -22.04 19.62 6.33
N MET A 13 -22.35 18.44 6.83
CA MET A 13 -21.47 17.68 7.71
C MET A 13 -21.53 16.19 7.41
N ASP A 14 -20.38 15.58 7.22
CA ASP A 14 -20.26 14.11 7.15
C ASP A 14 -20.20 13.55 8.57
N LYS A 15 -21.34 13.15 9.10
CA LYS A 15 -21.47 12.64 10.48
C LYS A 15 -20.64 11.39 10.76
N GLY A 16 -20.30 10.61 9.73
CA GLY A 16 -19.47 9.40 9.88
C GLY A 16 -17.97 9.71 10.02
N ARG A 17 -17.55 10.95 9.69
CA ARG A 17 -16.13 11.35 9.66
C ARG A 17 -15.81 12.56 10.51
N VAL A 18 -16.79 13.37 10.86
CA VAL A 18 -16.56 14.56 11.67
C VAL A 18 -16.27 14.20 13.12
N ASN A 19 -15.36 14.93 13.74
CA ASN A 19 -15.07 14.79 15.16
C ASN A 19 -16.30 15.12 16.00
N THR A 20 -16.64 14.26 16.96
CA THR A 20 -17.81 14.39 17.85
C THR A 20 -17.82 15.71 18.64
N ALA A 21 -16.65 16.25 19.00
CA ALA A 21 -16.59 17.54 19.70
C ALA A 21 -17.10 18.68 18.80
N LEU A 22 -16.69 18.72 17.52
CA LEU A 22 -17.19 19.69 16.56
C LEU A 22 -18.70 19.59 16.34
N TRP A 23 -19.21 18.36 16.30
CA TRP A 23 -20.65 18.11 16.22
C TRP A 23 -21.42 18.68 17.43
N LYS A 24 -20.89 18.47 18.64
CA LYS A 24 -21.52 18.93 19.89
C LYS A 24 -21.40 20.45 20.09
N ASP A 25 -20.42 21.08 19.46
CA ASP A 25 -20.17 22.53 19.54
C ASP A 25 -21.12 23.35 18.64
N LEU A 26 -21.85 22.68 17.73
CA LEU A 26 -22.80 23.36 16.85
C LEU A 26 -24.08 23.74 17.65
N ASP A 27 -24.46 25.00 17.49
CA ASP A 27 -25.72 25.48 18.07
C ASP A 27 -26.92 24.77 17.44
N PRO A 28 -27.93 24.37 18.23
CA PRO A 28 -29.12 23.69 17.75
C PRO A 28 -29.96 24.46 16.72
N SER A 29 -29.79 25.79 16.62
CA SER A 29 -30.46 26.62 15.61
C SER A 29 -29.94 26.33 14.17
N ASN A 30 -28.79 25.67 14.02
CA ASN A 30 -28.26 25.35 12.71
C ASN A 30 -28.96 24.14 12.09
N LYS A 31 -29.26 24.23 10.80
CA LYS A 31 -29.78 23.11 10.00
C LYS A 31 -28.63 22.24 9.50
N ILE A 32 -28.60 20.98 9.92
CA ILE A 32 -27.55 20.04 9.51
C ILE A 32 -27.99 19.21 8.29
N ILE A 33 -27.19 19.26 7.22
CA ILE A 33 -27.31 18.36 6.08
C ILE A 33 -26.23 17.28 6.24
N SER A 34 -26.66 16.05 6.59
CA SER A 34 -25.73 14.91 6.74
C SER A 34 -25.49 14.26 5.38
N ARG A 35 -24.32 14.52 4.78
CA ARG A 35 -23.85 13.93 3.52
C ARG A 35 -22.34 13.82 3.52
N THR A 36 -21.80 12.94 2.67
CA THR A 36 -20.37 12.86 2.41
C THR A 36 -19.80 14.21 2.00
N ASN A 37 -18.62 14.56 2.53
CA ASN A 37 -17.91 15.79 2.18
C ASN A 37 -17.65 15.82 0.66
N PRO A 38 -18.11 16.85 -0.08
CA PRO A 38 -17.92 16.95 -1.53
C PRO A 38 -16.42 16.94 -1.94
N CYS A 39 -15.53 17.46 -1.09
CA CYS A 39 -14.09 17.42 -1.32
C CYS A 39 -13.55 15.98 -1.46
N THR A 40 -14.21 14.99 -0.83
CA THR A 40 -13.84 13.57 -1.01
C THR A 40 -14.01 13.12 -2.46
N GLY A 41 -15.14 13.48 -3.08
CA GLY A 41 -15.39 13.19 -4.48
C GLY A 41 -14.45 13.95 -5.43
N TRP A 42 -14.23 15.24 -5.18
CA TRP A 42 -13.32 16.06 -5.99
C TRP A 42 -11.87 15.54 -5.91
N LYS A 43 -11.40 15.15 -4.73
CA LYS A 43 -10.08 14.54 -4.56
C LYS A 43 -9.94 13.19 -5.25
N ALA A 44 -11.04 12.43 -5.38
CA ALA A 44 -11.02 11.13 -6.03
C ALA A 44 -10.77 11.23 -7.55
N VAL A 45 -11.22 12.32 -8.18
CA VAL A 45 -11.04 12.58 -9.62
C VAL A 45 -9.76 13.39 -9.82
N LYS A 46 -8.70 12.72 -10.31
CA LYS A 46 -7.39 13.32 -10.54
C LYS A 46 -7.40 14.17 -11.80
N ASN A 47 -6.76 15.33 -11.75
CA ASN A 47 -6.52 16.17 -12.93
C ASN A 47 -5.34 15.63 -13.79
N PRO A 48 -5.13 16.15 -15.02
CA PRO A 48 -4.06 15.68 -15.90
C PRO A 48 -2.65 15.78 -15.29
N VAL A 49 -2.37 16.78 -14.47
CA VAL A 49 -1.06 16.96 -13.81
C VAL A 49 -0.84 15.88 -12.76
N GLU A 50 -1.84 15.64 -11.91
CA GLU A 50 -1.80 14.56 -10.92
C GLU A 50 -1.64 13.19 -11.58
N MET A 51 -2.36 12.94 -12.68
CA MET A 51 -2.26 11.69 -13.43
C MET A 51 -0.85 11.45 -13.99
N GLU A 52 -0.21 12.46 -14.57
CA GLU A 52 1.16 12.33 -15.08
C GLU A 52 2.17 12.15 -13.95
N ASN A 53 2.00 12.85 -12.85
CA ASN A 53 2.85 12.70 -11.67
C ASN A 53 2.73 11.30 -11.06
N ILE A 54 1.53 10.76 -10.91
CA ILE A 54 1.31 9.38 -10.46
C ILE A 54 2.00 8.37 -11.41
N ARG A 55 1.92 8.56 -12.72
CA ARG A 55 2.63 7.71 -13.68
C ARG A 55 4.15 7.77 -13.51
N ARG A 56 4.71 8.96 -13.24
CA ARG A 56 6.15 9.13 -12.96
C ARG A 56 6.57 8.39 -11.69
N ALA A 57 5.81 8.58 -10.60
CA ALA A 57 6.07 7.87 -9.34
C ALA A 57 6.06 6.33 -9.56
N HIS A 58 5.04 5.82 -10.26
CA HIS A 58 4.95 4.38 -10.53
C HIS A 58 6.04 3.85 -11.47
N ARG A 59 6.56 4.65 -12.42
CA ARG A 59 7.72 4.24 -13.22
C ARG A 59 8.98 4.11 -12.35
N LYS A 60 9.26 5.08 -11.48
CA LYS A 60 10.39 5.05 -10.56
C LYS A 60 10.30 3.86 -9.61
N ASP A 61 9.15 3.69 -8.97
CA ASP A 61 8.92 2.59 -8.05
C ASP A 61 8.95 1.22 -8.76
N GLY A 62 8.41 1.13 -9.96
CA GLY A 62 8.49 -0.06 -10.81
C GLY A 62 9.93 -0.46 -11.12
N VAL A 63 10.84 0.50 -11.32
CA VAL A 63 12.28 0.24 -11.47
C VAL A 63 12.86 -0.35 -10.18
N ALA A 64 12.53 0.24 -9.02
CA ALA A 64 13.01 -0.26 -7.72
C ALA A 64 12.53 -1.69 -7.45
N VAL A 65 11.24 -1.95 -7.63
CA VAL A 65 10.65 -3.29 -7.45
C VAL A 65 11.24 -4.31 -8.44
N THR A 66 11.46 -3.92 -9.70
CA THR A 66 12.07 -4.81 -10.70
C THR A 66 13.51 -5.15 -10.35
N LYS A 67 14.32 -4.16 -9.93
CA LYS A 67 15.68 -4.37 -9.43
C LYS A 67 15.69 -5.33 -8.23
N PHE A 68 14.77 -5.13 -7.30
CA PHE A 68 14.63 -6.00 -6.13
C PHE A 68 14.30 -7.44 -6.53
N ILE A 69 13.29 -7.67 -7.37
CA ILE A 69 12.91 -9.02 -7.82
C ILE A 69 14.06 -9.69 -8.54
N HIS A 70 14.77 -8.98 -9.42
CA HIS A 70 15.95 -9.50 -10.10
C HIS A 70 17.05 -9.88 -9.10
N TRP A 71 17.37 -8.97 -8.18
CA TRP A 71 18.36 -9.22 -7.13
C TRP A 71 17.99 -10.42 -6.26
N LEU A 72 16.72 -10.49 -5.80
CA LEU A 72 16.21 -11.57 -4.97
C LEU A 72 16.37 -12.93 -5.68
N LYS A 73 15.90 -13.03 -6.93
CA LYS A 73 15.98 -14.28 -7.71
C LYS A 73 17.42 -14.69 -8.05
N THR A 74 18.34 -13.75 -8.12
CA THR A 74 19.75 -14.04 -8.40
C THR A 74 20.51 -14.51 -7.16
N ASN A 75 20.12 -14.02 -5.98
CA ASN A 75 20.86 -14.25 -4.74
C ASN A 75 20.25 -15.27 -3.81
N ILE A 76 18.95 -15.57 -3.96
CA ILE A 76 18.28 -16.56 -3.13
C ILE A 76 18.98 -17.93 -3.20
N GLY A 77 19.21 -18.53 -2.05
CA GLY A 77 19.96 -19.80 -1.94
C GLY A 77 21.50 -19.64 -1.91
N THR A 78 22.04 -18.45 -2.22
CA THR A 78 23.46 -18.15 -2.09
C THR A 78 23.79 -17.29 -0.87
N ILE A 79 22.83 -16.51 -0.41
CA ILE A 79 22.93 -15.70 0.80
C ILE A 79 21.85 -16.13 1.81
N SER A 80 22.13 -15.90 3.09
CA SER A 80 21.10 -16.01 4.12
C SER A 80 20.27 -14.73 4.14
N LEU A 81 18.96 -14.83 3.98
CA LEU A 81 18.05 -13.71 3.90
C LEU A 81 16.75 -14.08 4.64
N ASP A 82 16.26 -13.17 5.47
CA ASP A 82 14.93 -13.29 6.08
C ASP A 82 13.95 -12.27 5.49
N GLU A 83 12.68 -12.33 5.93
CA GLU A 83 11.62 -11.46 5.43
C GLU A 83 11.89 -9.98 5.74
N ALA A 84 12.43 -9.66 6.93
CA ALA A 84 12.73 -8.29 7.32
C ALA A 84 13.90 -7.72 6.50
N GLU A 85 14.97 -8.49 6.33
CA GLU A 85 16.12 -8.12 5.48
C GLU A 85 15.71 -7.92 4.02
N ALA A 86 14.76 -8.74 3.53
CA ALA A 86 14.21 -8.58 2.18
C ALA A 86 13.43 -7.26 2.03
N ALA A 87 12.63 -6.89 3.03
CA ALA A 87 11.92 -5.60 3.06
C ALA A 87 12.88 -4.41 3.06
N GLU A 88 13.93 -4.45 3.90
CA GLU A 88 14.96 -3.42 3.94
C GLU A 88 15.70 -3.29 2.60
N ARG A 89 15.97 -4.42 1.96
CA ARG A 89 16.62 -4.42 0.64
C ARG A 89 15.77 -3.76 -0.43
N LEU A 90 14.47 -4.03 -0.43
CA LEU A 90 13.53 -3.38 -1.35
C LEU A 90 13.48 -1.86 -1.11
N GLU A 91 13.41 -1.43 0.14
CA GLU A 91 13.48 -0.02 0.49
C GLU A 91 14.81 0.62 0.03
N GLY A 92 15.91 -0.10 0.13
CA GLY A 92 17.22 0.33 -0.40
C GLY A 92 17.14 0.70 -1.89
N PHE A 93 16.50 -0.13 -2.72
CA PHE A 93 16.29 0.18 -4.14
C PHE A 93 15.36 1.37 -4.38
N ARG A 94 14.39 1.62 -3.49
CA ARG A 94 13.54 2.82 -3.53
C ARG A 94 14.31 4.08 -3.19
N LYS A 95 15.19 4.02 -2.19
CA LYS A 95 16.08 5.14 -1.81
C LYS A 95 17.03 5.58 -2.93
N GLU A 96 17.32 4.70 -3.90
CA GLU A 96 18.09 5.06 -5.10
C GLU A 96 17.27 5.90 -6.11
N GLN A 97 15.95 5.96 -5.97
CA GLN A 97 15.10 6.67 -6.92
C GLN A 97 14.99 8.15 -6.54
N GLU A 98 15.09 9.01 -7.54
CA GLU A 98 14.95 10.45 -7.35
C GLU A 98 13.56 10.81 -6.79
N GLY A 99 13.53 11.63 -5.75
CA GLY A 99 12.30 12.13 -5.13
C GLY A 99 11.60 11.14 -4.21
N TYR A 100 12.22 9.99 -3.90
CA TYR A 100 11.75 9.11 -2.83
C TYR A 100 11.89 9.80 -1.47
N ILE A 101 10.87 9.67 -0.63
CA ILE A 101 10.80 10.29 0.70
C ILE A 101 10.84 9.22 1.79
N GLU A 102 9.86 8.31 1.77
CA GLU A 102 9.67 7.28 2.80
C GLU A 102 8.74 6.17 2.28
N PRO A 103 8.61 5.03 2.96
CA PRO A 103 7.56 4.05 2.66
C PRO A 103 6.17 4.68 2.74
N SER A 104 5.27 4.29 1.84
CA SER A 104 3.87 4.73 1.89
C SER A 104 3.05 4.02 2.97
N PHE A 105 3.51 2.85 3.37
CA PHE A 105 3.02 2.03 4.48
C PHE A 105 4.10 1.00 4.88
N ASP A 106 3.92 0.36 6.02
CA ASP A 106 4.84 -0.69 6.49
C ASP A 106 4.85 -1.86 5.51
N THR A 107 6.03 -2.18 4.96
CA THR A 107 6.17 -3.23 3.96
C THR A 107 5.74 -4.58 4.50
N ILE A 108 4.83 -5.25 3.81
CA ILE A 108 4.53 -6.66 4.00
C ILE A 108 5.55 -7.45 3.17
N SER A 109 6.36 -8.24 3.86
CA SER A 109 7.36 -9.12 3.27
C SER A 109 7.12 -10.50 3.88
N ALA A 110 6.54 -11.42 3.11
CA ALA A 110 5.98 -12.65 3.64
C ALA A 110 6.33 -13.87 2.79
N TYR A 111 6.91 -14.88 3.43
CA TYR A 111 7.32 -16.13 2.80
C TYR A 111 6.42 -17.30 3.21
N GLY A 112 6.00 -18.10 2.25
CA GLY A 112 5.18 -19.28 2.48
C GLY A 112 3.88 -18.96 3.24
N SER A 113 3.66 -19.60 4.38
CA SER A 113 2.44 -19.48 5.17
C SER A 113 2.21 -18.08 5.77
N ASN A 114 3.26 -17.28 5.98
CA ASN A 114 3.13 -15.91 6.50
C ASN A 114 2.35 -15.01 5.54
N ALA A 115 2.40 -15.31 4.23
CA ALA A 115 1.65 -14.58 3.22
C ALA A 115 0.11 -14.73 3.31
N ALA A 116 -0.38 -15.68 4.11
CA ALA A 116 -1.81 -15.84 4.38
C ALA A 116 -2.35 -14.85 5.44
N MET A 117 -1.46 -14.17 6.16
CA MET A 117 -1.84 -13.19 7.18
C MET A 117 -1.95 -11.80 6.58
N CYS A 118 -3.16 -11.26 6.54
CA CYS A 118 -3.39 -9.87 6.16
C CYS A 118 -2.63 -8.94 7.11
N HIS A 119 -1.95 -7.92 6.57
CA HIS A 119 -1.14 -6.97 7.34
C HIS A 119 -0.01 -7.63 8.16
N TYR A 120 0.57 -8.72 7.63
CA TYR A 120 1.74 -9.33 8.24
C TYR A 120 2.89 -8.33 8.36
N SER A 121 3.56 -8.32 9.50
CA SER A 121 4.73 -7.47 9.73
C SER A 121 5.89 -8.34 10.17
N ALA A 122 6.88 -8.50 9.31
CA ALA A 122 8.09 -9.23 9.60
C ALA A 122 8.93 -8.48 10.65
N GLN A 123 9.24 -9.14 11.76
CA GLN A 123 10.06 -8.54 12.82
C GLN A 123 11.49 -9.10 12.74
N PRO A 124 12.52 -8.24 12.78
CA PRO A 124 13.90 -8.71 12.82
C PRO A 124 14.16 -9.73 13.93
N GLY A 125 14.68 -10.89 13.56
CA GLY A 125 14.96 -12.00 14.50
C GLY A 125 13.75 -12.86 14.86
N ASP A 126 12.53 -12.50 14.44
CA ASP A 126 11.31 -13.28 14.65
C ASP A 126 10.45 -13.29 13.36
N CYS A 127 11.06 -13.73 12.27
CA CYS A 127 10.40 -13.89 10.97
C CYS A 127 11.03 -15.04 10.17
N ALA A 128 10.40 -15.44 9.07
CA ALA A 128 10.84 -16.58 8.30
C ALA A 128 12.10 -16.29 7.47
N ARG A 129 12.98 -17.29 7.37
CA ARG A 129 14.07 -17.27 6.40
C ARG A 129 13.55 -17.66 5.02
N LEU A 130 13.97 -16.92 4.02
CA LEU A 130 13.66 -17.21 2.62
C LEU A 130 14.53 -18.36 2.12
N GLU A 131 13.90 -19.32 1.45
CA GLU A 131 14.59 -20.45 0.82
C GLU A 131 14.41 -20.41 -0.71
N ALA A 132 15.32 -21.07 -1.45
CA ALA A 132 15.23 -21.16 -2.91
C ALA A 132 14.11 -22.13 -3.39
N LYS A 133 12.90 -21.97 -2.82
CA LYS A 133 11.67 -22.73 -3.13
C LYS A 133 10.43 -21.94 -2.74
N GLY A 134 9.27 -22.35 -3.21
CA GLY A 134 7.98 -21.81 -2.79
C GLY A 134 7.73 -20.37 -3.25
N LEU A 135 6.76 -19.73 -2.62
CA LEU A 135 6.26 -18.39 -2.97
C LEU A 135 6.66 -17.36 -1.89
N TYR A 136 7.06 -16.20 -2.36
CA TYR A 136 7.30 -14.99 -1.56
C TYR A 136 6.36 -13.88 -2.03
N LEU A 137 5.66 -13.25 -1.11
CA LEU A 137 4.81 -12.10 -1.34
C LEU A 137 5.45 -10.85 -0.76
N THR A 138 5.50 -9.79 -1.54
CA THR A 138 5.80 -8.44 -1.05
C THR A 138 4.69 -7.49 -1.44
N ASP A 139 4.20 -6.75 -0.46
CA ASP A 139 3.25 -5.66 -0.62
C ASP A 139 3.85 -4.40 0.00
N SER A 140 4.07 -3.40 -0.81
CA SER A 140 4.92 -2.28 -0.44
C SER A 140 4.71 -1.08 -1.34
N GLY A 141 5.09 0.09 -0.89
CA GLY A 141 5.03 1.30 -1.68
C GLY A 141 5.95 2.40 -1.19
N GLY A 142 5.99 3.49 -1.90
CA GLY A 142 6.79 4.66 -1.57
C GLY A 142 6.03 5.96 -1.71
N GLN A 143 6.37 6.91 -0.86
CA GLN A 143 6.04 8.32 -1.03
C GLN A 143 7.10 8.96 -1.88
N TYR A 144 6.69 9.58 -2.97
CA TYR A 144 7.53 10.37 -3.87
C TYR A 144 6.98 11.81 -3.95
N TYR A 145 7.81 12.78 -4.32
CA TYR A 145 7.29 14.15 -4.55
C TYR A 145 6.17 14.19 -5.59
N GLU A 146 6.16 13.24 -6.53
CA GLU A 146 5.14 13.15 -7.57
C GLU A 146 3.88 12.40 -7.13
N GLY A 147 3.94 11.56 -6.11
CA GLY A 147 2.78 10.80 -5.64
C GLY A 147 3.12 9.57 -4.83
N THR A 148 2.08 8.86 -4.44
CA THR A 148 2.15 7.64 -3.64
C THR A 148 2.05 6.41 -4.54
N THR A 149 2.87 5.38 -4.26
CA THR A 149 2.77 4.07 -4.90
C THR A 149 2.34 2.99 -3.91
N ASP A 150 1.77 1.93 -4.46
CA ASP A 150 1.31 0.73 -3.76
C ASP A 150 1.42 -0.43 -4.76
N ILE A 151 2.33 -1.37 -4.52
CA ILE A 151 2.66 -2.44 -5.45
C ILE A 151 2.79 -3.76 -4.70
N THR A 152 1.89 -4.69 -4.99
CA THR A 152 1.98 -6.08 -4.51
C THR A 152 2.54 -7.01 -5.58
N ARG A 153 3.45 -7.90 -5.23
CA ARG A 153 3.96 -8.96 -6.10
C ARG A 153 4.15 -10.27 -5.32
N THR A 154 3.71 -11.36 -5.94
CA THR A 154 4.01 -12.72 -5.49
C THR A 154 5.00 -13.34 -6.46
N VAL A 155 6.14 -13.79 -5.94
CA VAL A 155 7.30 -14.25 -6.72
C VAL A 155 7.66 -15.67 -6.32
N ALA A 156 7.87 -16.54 -7.33
CA ALA A 156 8.45 -17.86 -7.09
C ALA A 156 9.96 -17.72 -6.82
N LEU A 157 10.43 -18.22 -5.68
CA LEU A 157 11.84 -18.22 -5.31
C LEU A 157 12.61 -19.47 -5.80
N GLY A 158 11.90 -20.45 -6.34
CA GLY A 158 12.46 -21.67 -6.88
C GLY A 158 11.36 -22.61 -7.36
N GLU A 159 11.56 -23.92 -7.18
CA GLU A 159 10.56 -24.90 -7.57
C GLU A 159 9.27 -24.75 -6.74
N LEU A 160 8.14 -24.85 -7.43
CA LEU A 160 6.80 -24.83 -6.84
C LEU A 160 6.17 -26.22 -6.91
N THR A 161 5.45 -26.57 -5.86
CA THR A 161 4.57 -27.75 -5.85
C THR A 161 3.44 -27.58 -6.87
N GLN A 162 2.77 -28.70 -7.22
CA GLN A 162 1.59 -28.64 -8.08
C GLN A 162 0.43 -27.87 -7.42
N GLU A 163 0.29 -27.96 -6.10
CA GLU A 163 -0.72 -27.24 -5.33
C GLU A 163 -0.48 -25.72 -5.36
N GLU A 164 0.74 -25.27 -5.12
CA GLU A 164 1.11 -23.83 -5.22
C GLU A 164 0.82 -23.28 -6.62
N ARG A 165 1.18 -24.02 -7.67
CA ARG A 165 0.90 -23.64 -9.07
C ARG A 165 -0.61 -23.54 -9.33
N LEU A 166 -1.39 -24.53 -8.84
CA LEU A 166 -2.84 -24.55 -8.99
C LEU A 166 -3.47 -23.33 -8.30
N HIS A 167 -3.15 -23.09 -7.03
CA HIS A 167 -3.73 -21.99 -6.26
C HIS A 167 -3.33 -20.62 -6.83
N PHE A 168 -2.08 -20.44 -7.23
CA PHE A 168 -1.63 -19.23 -7.92
C PHE A 168 -2.44 -18.98 -9.20
N THR A 169 -2.60 -20.03 -10.03
CA THR A 169 -3.36 -19.94 -11.28
C THR A 169 -4.83 -19.59 -11.04
N LEU A 170 -5.47 -20.25 -10.07
CA LEU A 170 -6.87 -19.96 -9.71
C LEU A 170 -7.05 -18.53 -9.22
N THR A 171 -6.12 -18.02 -8.42
CA THR A 171 -6.12 -16.64 -7.94
C THR A 171 -6.02 -15.63 -9.10
N VAL A 172 -5.10 -15.88 -10.05
CA VAL A 172 -4.96 -15.04 -11.25
C VAL A 172 -6.24 -15.08 -12.11
N ILE A 173 -6.84 -16.27 -12.30
CA ILE A 173 -8.11 -16.38 -13.02
C ILE A 173 -9.23 -15.60 -12.32
N ALA A 174 -9.32 -15.70 -10.99
CA ALA A 174 -10.32 -14.96 -10.22
C ALA A 174 -10.12 -13.46 -10.36
N MET A 175 -8.89 -12.97 -10.23
CA MET A 175 -8.53 -11.54 -10.42
C MET A 175 -8.96 -11.04 -11.81
N LEU A 176 -8.63 -11.78 -12.88
CA LEU A 176 -8.96 -11.38 -14.24
C LEU A 176 -10.47 -11.43 -14.55
N ARG A 177 -11.26 -12.17 -13.76
CA ARG A 177 -12.73 -12.23 -13.90
C ARG A 177 -13.45 -11.14 -13.11
N LEU A 178 -12.80 -10.54 -12.14
CA LEU A 178 -13.37 -9.48 -11.30
C LEU A 178 -13.10 -8.08 -11.90
N GLY A 179 -12.14 -7.93 -12.79
CA GLY A 179 -11.80 -6.69 -13.51
C GLY A 179 -12.49 -6.65 -14.87
#